data_a9e32d102aec6156102393bdc0bcb2ad
#
_entry.id   a9e32d102aec6156102393bdc0bcb2ad
#
_cell.length_a   1.000
_cell.length_b   1.000
_cell.length_c   1.000
_cell.angle_alpha   90.00
_cell.angle_beta   90.00
_cell.angle_gamma   90.00
#
_symmetry.space_group_name_H-M   'P 1'
#
loop_
_entity.id
_entity.type
_entity.pdbx_description
1 polymer ?
#
loop_
_entity_poly.entity_id
_entity_poly.type
_entity_poly.pdbx_seq_one_letter_code
_entity_poly.pdbx_strand_id
1 'polypeptide(L)'
;MGATTVELTEANFEDTLKKGGILLIDFWAAWCGPCRAFAPTFEAAAGKHTDITFAKVDTEKEKGLAAAFEIRSIPTLAVFRDGIMLGQNAGALPADALEKKIQQIRDIDMEKVKDEVAARAKQAKQV
;
A
#
# COMPACT_ATOMS: atom_id res chain seq x y z
N MET A 1 14.82 -0.10 16.82
CA MET A 1 14.73 -0.65 16.05
C MET A 1 13.69 -0.60 15.21
N GLY A 2 12.99 -0.05 14.82
CA GLY A 2 11.92 0.22 14.02
C GLY A 2 11.95 -0.30 12.63
N ALA A 3 12.70 -1.28 12.42
CA ALA A 3 12.89 -1.73 11.06
C ALA A 3 11.81 -2.68 10.61
N THR A 4 10.59 -2.47 11.05
CA THR A 4 9.47 -3.29 10.59
C THR A 4 8.86 -2.76 9.29
N THR A 5 9.20 -1.54 8.88
CA THR A 5 8.75 -0.99 7.60
C THR A 5 9.89 -1.02 6.58
N VAL A 6 9.52 -1.10 5.31
CA VAL A 6 10.47 -1.16 4.19
C VAL A 6 10.46 0.15 3.46
N GLU A 7 11.62 0.68 3.13
CA GLU A 7 11.69 1.86 2.26
C GLU A 7 11.49 1.38 0.83
N LEU A 8 10.43 1.83 0.18
CA LEU A 8 10.08 1.41 -1.17
C LEU A 8 10.56 2.45 -2.17
N THR A 9 11.30 2.00 -3.16
CA THR A 9 11.89 2.84 -4.19
C THR A 9 11.51 2.31 -5.55
N GLU A 10 11.79 3.08 -6.60
CA GLU A 10 11.58 2.60 -7.96
C GLU A 10 12.40 1.33 -8.23
N ALA A 11 13.59 1.23 -7.61
CA ALA A 11 14.47 0.09 -7.82
C ALA A 11 13.94 -1.22 -7.23
N ASN A 12 13.27 -1.16 -6.07
CA ASN A 12 12.81 -2.38 -5.39
C ASN A 12 11.30 -2.62 -5.46
N PHE A 13 10.57 -1.77 -6.18
CA PHE A 13 9.11 -1.85 -6.22
C PHE A 13 8.62 -3.19 -6.79
N GLU A 14 9.13 -3.58 -7.94
CA GLU A 14 8.69 -4.82 -8.57
C GLU A 14 9.00 -6.05 -7.74
N ASP A 15 10.19 -6.12 -7.16
CA ASP A 15 10.58 -7.25 -6.32
C ASP A 15 9.70 -7.33 -5.07
N THR A 16 9.39 -6.18 -4.50
CA THR A 16 8.51 -6.13 -3.32
C THR A 16 7.11 -6.63 -3.68
N LEU A 17 6.60 -6.21 -4.84
CA LEU A 17 5.29 -6.63 -5.32
C LEU A 17 5.24 -8.14 -5.59
N LYS A 18 6.31 -8.70 -6.12
CA LYS A 18 6.41 -10.13 -6.46
C LYS A 18 6.40 -11.05 -5.25
N LYS A 19 6.70 -10.54 -4.06
CA LYS A 19 6.66 -11.35 -2.85
C LYS A 19 5.26 -11.88 -2.56
N GLY A 20 4.23 -11.23 -3.09
CA GLY A 20 2.85 -11.64 -2.86
C GLY A 20 2.38 -11.30 -1.47
N GLY A 21 1.19 -11.79 -1.11
CA GLY A 21 0.58 -11.46 0.17
C GLY A 21 0.09 -10.01 0.19
N ILE A 22 -0.15 -9.51 1.40
CA ILE A 22 -0.65 -8.14 1.60
C ILE A 22 0.52 -7.17 1.65
N LEU A 23 0.42 -6.08 0.90
CA LEU A 23 1.38 -4.99 0.89
C LEU A 23 0.62 -3.68 1.12
N LEU A 24 1.02 -2.94 2.14
CA LEU A 24 0.48 -1.61 2.41
C LEU A 24 1.58 -0.59 2.18
N ILE A 25 1.27 0.44 1.40
CA ILE A 25 2.26 1.47 1.05
C ILE A 25 1.78 2.83 1.56
N ASP A 26 2.60 3.45 2.41
CA ASP A 26 2.37 4.80 2.93
C ASP A 26 3.16 5.80 2.10
N PHE A 27 2.46 6.61 1.31
CA PHE A 27 3.07 7.72 0.56
C PHE A 27 3.11 8.94 1.46
N TRP A 28 4.31 9.46 1.72
CA TRP A 28 4.53 10.50 2.73
C TRP A 28 5.57 11.51 2.29
N ALA A 29 5.72 12.59 3.05
CA ALA A 29 6.83 13.53 2.92
C ALA A 29 7.19 14.07 4.30
N ALA A 30 8.44 14.44 4.48
CA ALA A 30 8.96 14.89 5.77
C ALA A 30 8.30 16.18 6.27
N TRP A 31 7.88 17.06 5.33
CA TRP A 31 7.24 18.33 5.68
C TRP A 31 5.75 18.20 6.03
N CYS A 32 5.20 17.04 5.84
CA CYS A 32 3.76 16.83 5.99
C CYS A 32 3.39 16.48 7.42
N GLY A 33 2.65 17.37 8.09
CA GLY A 33 2.22 17.16 9.48
C GLY A 33 1.39 15.90 9.68
N PRO A 34 0.30 15.70 8.90
CA PRO A 34 -0.50 14.47 9.01
C PRO A 34 0.30 13.20 8.74
N CYS A 35 1.30 13.25 7.86
CA CYS A 35 2.18 12.11 7.60
C CYS A 35 2.97 11.75 8.85
N ARG A 36 3.50 12.75 9.55
CA ARG A 36 4.26 12.53 10.78
C ARG A 36 3.37 11.97 11.90
N ALA A 37 2.12 12.41 11.94
CA ALA A 37 1.16 11.90 12.91
C ALA A 37 0.77 10.46 12.61
N PHE A 38 0.70 10.09 11.34
CA PHE A 38 0.35 8.72 10.91
C PHE A 38 1.51 7.73 11.07
N ALA A 39 2.75 8.19 10.99
CA ALA A 39 3.91 7.31 11.00
C ALA A 39 3.95 6.34 12.20
N PRO A 40 3.73 6.79 13.46
CA PRO A 40 3.73 5.85 14.58
C PRO A 40 2.62 4.80 14.48
N THR A 41 1.45 5.20 13.98
CA THR A 41 0.31 4.30 13.80
C THR A 41 0.64 3.20 12.79
N PHE A 42 1.23 3.59 11.67
CA PHE A 42 1.63 2.67 10.61
C PHE A 42 2.71 1.71 11.09
N GLU A 43 3.71 2.24 11.78
CA GLU A 43 4.83 1.44 12.30
C GLU A 43 4.38 0.48 13.41
N ALA A 44 3.47 0.89 14.27
CA ALA A 44 2.91 0.00 15.29
C ALA A 44 2.14 -1.16 14.66
N ALA A 45 1.36 -0.89 13.61
CA ALA A 45 0.64 -1.94 12.88
C ALA A 45 1.62 -2.90 12.22
N ALA A 46 2.73 -2.39 11.67
CA ALA A 46 3.77 -3.23 11.08
C ALA A 46 4.36 -4.20 12.10
N GLY A 47 4.53 -3.76 13.33
CA GLY A 47 5.02 -4.64 14.40
C GLY A 47 4.05 -5.73 14.79
N LYS A 48 2.73 -5.47 14.64
CA LYS A 48 1.72 -6.46 14.98
C LYS A 48 1.46 -7.46 13.87
N HIS A 49 1.51 -7.04 12.62
CA HIS A 49 1.14 -7.86 11.47
C HIS A 49 2.38 -8.24 10.67
N THR A 50 3.16 -9.15 11.21
CA THR A 50 4.46 -9.53 10.63
C THR A 50 4.37 -10.28 9.31
N ASP A 51 3.18 -10.76 8.96
CA ASP A 51 2.92 -11.40 7.67
C ASP A 51 2.59 -10.40 6.57
N ILE A 52 2.39 -9.13 6.91
CA ILE A 52 2.09 -8.07 5.95
C ILE A 52 3.36 -7.26 5.71
N THR A 53 3.61 -6.89 4.46
CA THR A 53 4.70 -5.96 4.15
C THR A 53 4.17 -4.53 4.28
N PHE A 54 4.78 -3.77 5.18
CA PHE A 54 4.47 -2.35 5.37
C PHE A 54 5.60 -1.56 4.75
N ALA A 55 5.31 -0.81 3.71
CA ALA A 55 6.31 -0.07 2.94
C ALA A 55 6.01 1.42 2.96
N LYS A 56 7.04 2.23 2.86
CA LYS A 56 6.92 3.69 2.85
C LYS A 56 7.57 4.24 1.59
N VAL A 57 6.89 5.15 0.92
CA VAL A 57 7.42 5.86 -0.25
C VAL A 57 7.57 7.34 0.10
N ASP A 58 8.79 7.84 0.08
CA ASP A 58 9.06 9.27 0.22
C ASP A 58 8.76 9.94 -1.13
N THR A 59 7.69 10.70 -1.19
CA THR A 59 7.23 11.29 -2.45
C THR A 59 8.18 12.35 -3.01
N GLU A 60 9.07 12.89 -2.17
CA GLU A 60 10.06 13.84 -2.63
C GLU A 60 11.25 13.15 -3.32
N LYS A 61 11.56 11.93 -2.89
CA LYS A 61 12.64 11.16 -3.49
C LYS A 61 12.16 10.29 -4.64
N GLU A 62 10.98 9.68 -4.51
CA GLU A 62 10.45 8.73 -5.49
C GLU A 62 9.32 9.38 -6.28
N LYS A 63 9.64 10.41 -7.02
CA LYS A 63 8.66 11.18 -7.79
C LYS A 63 7.99 10.34 -8.87
N GLY A 64 8.71 9.41 -9.45
CA GLY A 64 8.16 8.50 -10.45
C GLY A 64 7.07 7.59 -9.89
N LEU A 65 7.29 7.04 -8.70
CA LEU A 65 6.28 6.22 -8.04
C LEU A 65 5.06 7.06 -7.66
N ALA A 66 5.28 8.24 -7.09
CA ALA A 66 4.18 9.12 -6.73
C ALA A 66 3.33 9.48 -7.95
N ALA A 67 3.97 9.75 -9.08
CA ALA A 67 3.27 10.06 -10.33
C ALA A 67 2.51 8.84 -10.87
N ALA A 68 3.14 7.68 -10.85
CA ALA A 68 2.52 6.44 -11.33
C ALA A 68 1.25 6.09 -10.56
N PHE A 69 1.23 6.38 -9.25
CA PHE A 69 0.07 6.14 -8.41
C PHE A 69 -0.89 7.32 -8.40
N GLU A 70 -0.59 8.39 -9.13
CA GLU A 70 -1.41 9.60 -9.19
C GLU A 70 -1.68 10.18 -7.80
N ILE A 71 -0.62 10.23 -6.97
CA ILE A 71 -0.75 10.74 -5.60
C ILE A 71 -0.98 12.26 -5.64
N ARG A 72 -2.14 12.69 -5.12
CA ARG A 72 -2.52 14.10 -5.10
C ARG A 72 -2.48 14.72 -3.71
N SER A 73 -2.57 13.87 -2.70
CA SER A 73 -2.52 14.32 -1.32
C SER A 73 -1.77 13.27 -0.50
N ILE A 74 -1.16 13.71 0.60
CA ILE A 74 -0.43 12.81 1.50
C ILE A 74 -0.86 13.06 2.93
N PRO A 75 -0.86 12.01 3.78
CA PRO A 75 -0.49 10.65 3.42
C PRO A 75 -1.57 9.97 2.56
N THR A 76 -1.16 9.07 1.72
CA THR A 76 -2.07 8.18 0.99
C THR A 76 -1.61 6.76 1.23
N LEU A 77 -2.55 5.88 1.53
CA LEU A 77 -2.30 4.47 1.75
C LEU A 77 -2.74 3.68 0.52
N ALA A 78 -1.83 2.98 -0.12
CA ALA A 78 -2.16 2.08 -1.22
C ALA A 78 -2.14 0.65 -0.71
N VAL A 79 -3.06 -0.17 -1.19
CA VAL A 79 -3.25 -1.54 -0.71
C VAL A 79 -3.11 -2.51 -1.87
N PHE A 80 -2.22 -3.49 -1.71
CA PHE A 80 -2.03 -4.58 -2.67
C PHE A 80 -2.21 -5.91 -1.98
N ARG A 81 -2.68 -6.89 -2.72
CA ARG A 81 -2.65 -8.28 -2.25
C ARG A 81 -2.37 -9.17 -3.46
N ASP A 82 -1.36 -10.03 -3.32
CA ASP A 82 -0.92 -10.95 -4.37
C ASP A 82 -0.59 -10.22 -5.67
N GLY A 83 0.01 -9.04 -5.56
CA GLY A 83 0.40 -8.23 -6.71
C GLY A 83 -0.72 -7.41 -7.35
N ILE A 84 -1.93 -7.48 -6.80
CA ILE A 84 -3.09 -6.77 -7.32
C ILE A 84 -3.42 -5.58 -6.43
N MET A 85 -3.53 -4.38 -7.03
CA MET A 85 -3.90 -3.20 -6.28
C MET A 85 -5.38 -3.23 -5.95
N LEU A 86 -5.71 -3.18 -4.66
CA LEU A 86 -7.09 -3.23 -4.20
C LEU A 86 -7.69 -1.84 -3.98
N GLY A 87 -6.88 -0.84 -3.77
CA GLY A 87 -7.37 0.52 -3.61
C GLY A 87 -6.35 1.49 -3.03
N GLN A 88 -6.76 2.74 -2.92
CA GLN A 88 -5.99 3.81 -2.29
C GLN A 88 -6.92 4.61 -1.38
N ASN A 89 -6.38 5.04 -0.23
CA ASN A 89 -7.10 5.89 0.69
C ASN A 89 -6.27 7.12 1.01
N ALA A 90 -6.80 8.30 0.72
CA ALA A 90 -6.15 9.54 1.08
C ALA A 90 -6.45 9.87 2.55
N GLY A 91 -5.47 10.41 3.25
CA GLY A 91 -5.61 10.87 4.62
C GLY A 91 -5.05 9.90 5.65
N ALA A 92 -4.72 10.44 6.82
CA ALA A 92 -4.22 9.65 7.94
C ALA A 92 -5.37 8.87 8.57
N LEU A 93 -5.15 7.60 8.85
CA LEU A 93 -6.14 6.76 9.51
C LEU A 93 -5.80 6.63 10.99
N PRO A 94 -6.80 6.71 11.88
CA PRO A 94 -6.59 6.32 13.28
C PRO A 94 -6.26 4.83 13.36
N ALA A 95 -5.64 4.42 14.45
CA ALA A 95 -5.18 3.05 14.64
C ALA A 95 -6.30 2.02 14.46
N ASP A 96 -7.48 2.28 15.03
CA ASP A 96 -8.60 1.34 14.92
C ASP A 96 -9.13 1.25 13.48
N ALA A 97 -9.14 2.36 12.75
CA ALA A 97 -9.56 2.36 11.35
C ALA A 97 -8.57 1.58 10.48
N LEU A 98 -7.27 1.71 10.76
CA LEU A 98 -6.25 0.94 10.05
C LEU A 98 -6.41 -0.56 10.32
N GLU A 99 -6.67 -0.95 11.58
CA GLU A 99 -6.90 -2.36 11.92
C GLU A 99 -8.14 -2.92 11.22
N LYS A 100 -9.20 -2.15 11.15
CA LYS A 100 -10.41 -2.55 10.42
C LYS A 100 -10.12 -2.75 8.94
N LYS A 101 -9.35 -1.86 8.35
CA LYS A 101 -8.97 -1.98 6.94
C LYS A 101 -8.15 -3.24 6.71
N ILE A 102 -7.20 -3.53 7.59
CA ILE A 102 -6.39 -4.74 7.49
C ILE A 102 -7.29 -5.98 7.54
N GLN A 103 -8.25 -6.00 8.47
CA GLN A 103 -9.17 -7.13 8.56
C GLN A 103 -10.02 -7.28 7.30
N GLN A 104 -10.49 -6.17 6.74
CA GLN A 104 -11.25 -6.20 5.48
C GLN A 104 -10.43 -6.78 4.34
N ILE A 105 -9.14 -6.41 4.27
CA ILE A 105 -8.24 -6.92 3.24
C ILE A 105 -8.03 -8.44 3.42
N ARG A 106 -7.88 -8.89 4.66
CA ARG A 106 -7.71 -10.32 4.94
C ARG A 106 -8.95 -11.13 4.56
N ASP A 107 -10.13 -10.52 4.64
CA ASP A 107 -11.40 -11.19 4.37
C ASP A 107 -11.79 -11.19 2.89
N ILE A 108 -11.02 -10.53 2.03
CA ILE A 108 -11.33 -10.48 0.60
C ILE A 108 -11.14 -11.85 -0.04
N ASP A 109 -12.11 -12.27 -0.84
CA ASP A 109 -12.00 -13.48 -1.64
C ASP A 109 -11.11 -13.22 -2.85
N MET A 110 -9.84 -13.57 -2.75
CA MET A 110 -8.86 -13.29 -3.80
C MET A 110 -9.07 -14.14 -5.05
N GLU A 111 -9.69 -15.32 -4.93
CA GLU A 111 -10.02 -16.10 -6.11
C GLU A 111 -10.97 -15.33 -7.02
N LYS A 112 -11.99 -14.72 -6.41
CA LYS A 112 -12.95 -13.91 -7.14
C LYS A 112 -12.29 -12.67 -7.74
N VAL A 113 -11.40 -12.01 -7.01
CA VAL A 113 -10.65 -10.85 -7.49
C VAL A 113 -9.78 -11.24 -8.70
N LYS A 114 -9.08 -12.35 -8.60
CA LYS A 114 -8.21 -12.83 -9.69
C LYS A 114 -9.03 -13.17 -10.93
N ASP A 115 -10.20 -13.75 -10.76
CA ASP A 115 -11.10 -14.05 -11.88
C ASP A 115 -11.57 -12.76 -12.56
N GLU A 116 -11.92 -11.74 -11.79
CA GLU A 116 -12.34 -10.44 -12.33
C GLU A 116 -11.20 -9.75 -13.08
N VAL A 117 -9.98 -9.80 -12.56
CA VAL A 117 -8.81 -9.23 -13.20
C VAL A 117 -8.54 -9.94 -14.53
N ALA A 118 -8.61 -11.27 -14.55
CA ALA A 118 -8.42 -12.05 -15.76
C ALA A 118 -9.49 -11.74 -16.81
N ALA A 119 -10.75 -11.56 -16.38
CA ALA A 119 -11.84 -11.23 -17.28
C ALA A 119 -11.65 -9.84 -17.91
N ARG A 120 -11.20 -8.86 -17.12
CA ARG A 120 -10.92 -7.52 -17.63
C ARG A 120 -9.77 -7.51 -18.63
N ALA A 121 -8.71 -8.26 -18.33
CA ALA A 121 -7.57 -8.39 -19.22
C ALA A 121 -7.98 -9.00 -20.57
N LYS A 122 -8.90 -9.99 -20.52
CA LYS A 122 -9.41 -10.62 -21.72
C LYS A 122 -10.25 -9.65 -22.55
N GLN A 123 -11.10 -8.85 -21.90
CA GLN A 123 -11.89 -7.84 -22.59
C GLN A 123 -11.02 -6.78 -23.25
N ALA A 124 -9.97 -6.33 -22.57
CA ALA A 124 -9.05 -5.33 -23.10
C ALA A 124 -8.38 -5.82 -24.38
N LYS A 125 -8.11 -7.13 -24.50
CA LYS A 125 -7.47 -7.69 -25.69
C LYS A 125 -8.42 -7.81 -26.89
N GLN A 126 -9.70 -7.71 -26.66
CA GLN A 126 -10.70 -7.83 -27.73
C GLN A 126 -11.05 -6.50 -28.38
N VAL A 127 -10.53 -5.39 -27.89
CA VAL A 127 -10.85 -4.05 -28.40
C VAL A 127 -9.98 -3.65 -29.59
#